data_3ff528afd3916a3ee1ee12ec0009ea5d
#
_entry.id   3ff528afd3916a3ee1ee12ec0009ea5d
#
_cell.length_a   1.000
_cell.length_b   1.000
_cell.length_c   1.000
_cell.angle_alpha   90.00
_cell.angle_beta   90.00
_cell.angle_gamma   90.00
#
_symmetry.space_group_name_H-M   'P 1'
#
loop_
_entity.id
_entity.type
_entity.pdbx_description
1 polymer ?
#
loop_
_entity_poly.entity_id
_entity_poly.type
_entity_poly.pdbx_seq_one_letter_code
_entity_poly.pdbx_strand_id
1 'polypeptide(L)'
;MGDLIQLSERIADRSRPSGECARFFFALDDPLSYLAAERVERALGPIDWVPVLGPLSQRSPTVTPDERERLARARMTLAEREAAALGLPLVEPHRFPMNSRKAARAAAFAADADAGAAFGLALMRLAFCGGFDIGSVPVIEEAAAVAGLNSYDAVTAASDSHRDLALDATSRGLATRGVRTPPAISIGVHWFDGSNAVIAALAFSAAHGLMDEPVLPAS
;
A
#
# COMPACT_ATOMS: atom_id res chain seq x y z
N MET A 1 -18.43 -15.39 -32.10
CA MET A 1 -19.01 -14.02 -31.91
C MET A 1 -19.33 -13.73 -30.45
N GLY A 2 -18.60 -14.34 -29.50
CA GLY A 2 -18.85 -14.24 -28.05
C GLY A 2 -17.88 -13.36 -27.24
N ASP A 3 -16.70 -13.03 -27.77
CA ASP A 3 -15.64 -12.43 -26.98
C ASP A 3 -15.64 -10.87 -26.92
N LEU A 4 -16.35 -10.23 -27.84
CA LEU A 4 -16.42 -8.76 -27.89
C LEU A 4 -17.36 -8.15 -26.83
N ILE A 5 -18.33 -8.92 -26.34
CA ILE A 5 -19.31 -8.45 -25.35
C ILE A 5 -18.69 -8.43 -23.95
N GLN A 6 -17.81 -9.40 -23.63
CA GLN A 6 -17.13 -9.45 -22.32
C GLN A 6 -16.09 -8.32 -22.12
N LEU A 7 -15.47 -7.83 -23.20
CA LEU A 7 -14.52 -6.73 -23.12
C LEU A 7 -15.23 -5.39 -22.86
N SER A 8 -16.40 -5.17 -23.49
CA SER A 8 -17.19 -3.96 -23.28
C SER A 8 -17.83 -3.89 -21.88
N GLU A 9 -18.22 -5.02 -21.29
CA GLU A 9 -18.71 -5.09 -19.92
C GLU A 9 -17.60 -4.81 -18.89
N ARG A 10 -16.37 -5.32 -19.12
CA ARG A 10 -15.20 -4.99 -18.29
C ARG A 10 -14.75 -3.53 -18.41
N ILE A 11 -14.98 -2.90 -19.56
CA ILE A 11 -14.70 -1.47 -19.78
C ILE A 11 -15.79 -0.59 -19.15
N ALA A 12 -17.05 -1.02 -19.14
CA ALA A 12 -18.17 -0.30 -18.53
C ALA A 12 -18.12 -0.31 -16.99
N ASP A 13 -17.57 -1.38 -16.36
CA ASP A 13 -17.40 -1.46 -14.91
C ASP A 13 -16.26 -0.55 -14.38
N ARG A 14 -15.41 -0.02 -15.28
CA ARG A 14 -14.38 1.00 -14.99
C ARG A 14 -14.90 2.44 -14.94
N SER A 15 -16.18 2.65 -15.23
CA SER A 15 -16.80 3.98 -15.22
C SER A 15 -17.43 4.30 -13.85
N ARG A 16 -16.68 4.17 -12.75
CA ARG A 16 -17.00 4.93 -11.55
C ARG A 16 -16.76 6.41 -11.88
N PRO A 17 -17.69 7.30 -11.52
CA PRO A 17 -17.52 8.72 -11.80
C PRO A 17 -16.19 9.18 -11.23
N SER A 18 -15.37 9.81 -12.04
CA SER A 18 -13.98 10.22 -11.80
C SER A 18 -13.78 11.26 -10.68
N GLY A 19 -14.78 11.45 -9.81
CA GLY A 19 -14.77 12.42 -8.70
C GLY A 19 -14.48 11.85 -7.32
N GLU A 20 -14.60 10.53 -7.09
CA GLU A 20 -14.57 9.95 -5.74
C GLU A 20 -13.76 8.65 -5.59
N CYS A 21 -12.83 8.36 -6.50
CA CYS A 21 -11.94 7.20 -6.30
C CYS A 21 -11.12 7.37 -5.03
N ALA A 22 -11.42 6.53 -4.04
CA ALA A 22 -10.59 6.43 -2.86
C ALA A 22 -9.26 5.76 -3.21
N ARG A 23 -8.15 6.28 -2.67
CA ARG A 23 -6.81 5.73 -2.90
C ARG A 23 -6.08 5.51 -1.59
N PHE A 24 -5.42 4.37 -1.48
CA PHE A 24 -4.58 4.01 -0.35
C PHE A 24 -3.11 4.08 -0.74
N PHE A 25 -2.37 5.00 -0.14
CA PHE A 25 -0.95 5.21 -0.33
C PHE A 25 -0.17 4.51 0.77
N PHE A 26 0.65 3.54 0.41
CA PHE A 26 1.36 2.68 1.34
C PHE A 26 2.84 2.56 1.04
N ALA A 27 3.65 2.44 2.08
CA ALA A 27 5.07 2.16 1.98
C ALA A 27 5.35 0.73 2.48
N LEU A 28 6.02 -0.06 1.65
CA LEU A 28 6.27 -1.48 1.94
C LEU A 28 7.23 -1.73 3.11
N ASP A 29 8.06 -0.75 3.45
CA ASP A 29 9.01 -0.78 4.55
C ASP A 29 8.45 -0.17 5.85
N ASP A 30 7.16 0.17 5.85
CA ASP A 30 6.53 0.83 6.97
C ASP A 30 5.51 -0.07 7.69
N PRO A 31 5.76 -0.43 8.98
CA PRO A 31 4.86 -1.31 9.71
C PRO A 31 3.46 -0.71 9.95
N LEU A 32 3.33 0.62 10.00
CA LEU A 32 2.01 1.26 10.11
C LEU A 32 1.21 1.14 8.81
N SER A 33 1.90 1.16 7.64
CA SER A 33 1.27 0.87 6.35
C SER A 33 0.76 -0.57 6.28
N TYR A 34 1.49 -1.54 6.86
CA TYR A 34 1.02 -2.92 6.99
C TYR A 34 -0.27 -3.02 7.81
N LEU A 35 -0.31 -2.39 8.99
CA LEU A 35 -1.52 -2.42 9.84
C LEU A 35 -2.72 -1.74 9.20
N ALA A 36 -2.50 -0.71 8.40
CA ALA A 36 -3.55 -0.08 7.61
C ALA A 36 -4.00 -0.98 6.46
N ALA A 37 -3.07 -1.63 5.76
CA ALA A 37 -3.34 -2.55 4.65
C ALA A 37 -4.24 -3.73 5.02
N GLU A 38 -4.05 -4.30 6.22
CA GLU A 38 -4.90 -5.39 6.75
C GLU A 38 -6.36 -4.97 6.97
N ARG A 39 -6.65 -3.68 6.96
CA ARG A 39 -7.94 -3.13 7.39
C ARG A 39 -8.64 -2.28 6.34
N VAL A 40 -7.89 -1.71 5.41
CA VAL A 40 -8.38 -0.64 4.53
C VAL A 40 -9.55 -1.09 3.66
N GLU A 41 -9.47 -2.24 3.01
CA GLU A 41 -10.56 -2.74 2.15
C GLU A 41 -11.77 -3.22 2.96
N ARG A 42 -11.55 -3.75 4.16
CA ARG A 42 -12.65 -4.12 5.05
C ARG A 42 -13.40 -2.88 5.56
N ALA A 43 -12.69 -1.77 5.73
CA ALA A 43 -13.26 -0.53 6.24
C ALA A 43 -13.93 0.32 5.16
N LEU A 44 -13.35 0.38 3.96
CA LEU A 44 -13.73 1.34 2.92
C LEU A 44 -14.24 0.68 1.62
N GLY A 45 -14.26 -0.67 1.57
CA GLY A 45 -14.51 -1.39 0.32
C GLY A 45 -13.29 -1.36 -0.62
N PRO A 46 -13.48 -1.78 -1.88
CA PRO A 46 -12.42 -1.75 -2.88
C PRO A 46 -11.85 -0.33 -3.07
N ILE A 47 -10.53 -0.21 -3.05
CA ILE A 47 -9.79 1.05 -3.09
C ILE A 47 -8.55 0.89 -3.97
N ASP A 48 -8.13 1.94 -4.66
CA ASP A 48 -6.90 1.90 -5.46
C ASP A 48 -5.66 1.90 -4.56
N TRP A 49 -4.77 0.93 -4.75
CA TRP A 49 -3.54 0.81 -3.99
C TRP A 49 -2.39 1.46 -4.73
N VAL A 50 -1.78 2.46 -4.11
CA VAL A 50 -0.70 3.27 -4.68
C VAL A 50 0.57 3.10 -3.86
N PRO A 51 1.59 2.37 -4.36
CA PRO A 51 2.86 2.23 -3.66
C PRO A 51 3.62 3.56 -3.66
N VAL A 52 4.21 3.89 -2.52
CA VAL A 52 5.04 5.07 -2.34
C VAL A 52 6.35 4.72 -1.63
N LEU A 53 7.34 5.56 -1.76
CA LEU A 53 8.55 5.45 -0.96
C LEU A 53 8.30 6.09 0.40
N GLY A 54 8.37 5.29 1.44
CA GLY A 54 8.23 5.72 2.81
C GLY A 54 9.40 6.60 3.28
N PRO A 55 9.29 7.22 4.46
CA PRO A 55 10.33 8.09 5.01
C PRO A 55 11.66 7.36 5.23
N LEU A 56 11.62 6.03 5.37
CA LEU A 56 12.81 5.20 5.53
C LEU A 56 13.56 4.95 4.22
N SER A 57 12.84 4.93 3.09
CA SER A 57 13.39 4.67 1.75
C SER A 57 13.59 5.92 0.91
N GLN A 58 13.05 7.06 1.31
CA GLN A 58 13.28 8.32 0.62
C GLN A 58 14.74 8.73 0.74
N ARG A 59 15.33 9.07 -0.40
CA ARG A 59 16.67 9.67 -0.43
C ARG A 59 16.56 11.14 -0.04
N SER A 60 16.73 11.42 1.25
CA SER A 60 16.91 12.80 1.71
C SER A 60 18.39 13.00 2.03
N PRO A 61 19.04 13.98 1.44
CA PRO A 61 20.43 14.31 1.78
C PRO A 61 20.59 14.87 3.21
N THR A 62 19.48 15.22 3.84
CA THR A 62 19.48 15.84 5.19
C THR A 62 19.24 14.82 6.31
N VAL A 63 18.82 13.58 6.00
CA VAL A 63 18.57 12.54 7.01
C VAL A 63 19.77 11.61 7.13
N THR A 64 20.43 11.65 8.27
CA THR A 64 21.57 10.76 8.56
C THR A 64 21.13 9.30 8.72
N PRO A 65 22.05 8.32 8.59
CA PRO A 65 21.75 6.91 8.87
C PRO A 65 21.18 6.70 10.29
N ASP A 66 21.75 7.36 11.30
CA ASP A 66 21.32 7.25 12.70
C ASP A 66 19.91 7.83 12.92
N GLU A 67 19.57 8.92 12.24
CA GLU A 67 18.22 9.48 12.29
C GLU A 67 17.21 8.56 11.63
N ARG A 68 17.59 7.93 10.52
CA ARG A 68 16.73 6.95 9.84
C ARG A 68 16.47 5.73 10.72
N GLU A 69 17.50 5.22 11.39
CA GLU A 69 17.35 4.09 12.32
C GLU A 69 16.47 4.46 13.52
N ARG A 70 16.67 5.64 14.11
CA ARG A 70 15.81 6.15 15.20
C ARG A 70 14.36 6.29 14.77
N LEU A 71 14.12 6.83 13.57
CA LEU A 71 12.76 6.93 13.01
C LEU A 71 12.14 5.55 12.80
N ALA A 72 12.90 4.61 12.27
CA ALA A 72 12.44 3.23 12.04
C ALA A 72 12.02 2.57 13.36
N ARG A 73 12.87 2.63 14.37
CA ARG A 73 12.57 2.08 15.72
C ARG A 73 11.34 2.73 16.35
N ALA A 74 11.20 4.05 16.26
CA ALA A 74 10.04 4.74 16.78
C ALA A 74 8.74 4.30 16.08
N ARG A 75 8.77 4.10 14.75
CA ARG A 75 7.62 3.60 14.00
C ARG A 75 7.30 2.15 14.34
N MET A 76 8.31 1.30 14.50
CA MET A 76 8.11 -0.10 14.93
C MET A 76 7.46 -0.15 16.32
N THR A 77 7.98 0.58 17.29
CA THR A 77 7.42 0.64 18.65
C THR A 77 5.95 1.12 18.66
N LEU A 78 5.63 2.11 17.82
CA LEU A 78 4.23 2.54 17.66
C LEU A 78 3.37 1.42 17.05
N ALA A 79 3.86 0.79 15.98
CA ALA A 79 3.15 -0.28 15.31
C ALA A 79 2.92 -1.51 16.21
N GLU A 80 3.88 -1.88 17.06
CA GLU A 80 3.73 -2.96 18.04
C GLU A 80 2.54 -2.72 18.99
N ARG A 81 2.41 -1.48 19.48
CA ARG A 81 1.28 -1.10 20.35
C ARG A 81 -0.06 -1.17 19.62
N GLU A 82 -0.09 -0.67 18.38
CA GLU A 82 -1.30 -0.70 17.56
C GLU A 82 -1.66 -2.12 17.14
N ALA A 83 -0.67 -2.95 16.73
CA ALA A 83 -0.87 -4.34 16.38
C ALA A 83 -1.49 -5.13 17.55
N ALA A 84 -0.96 -4.93 18.77
CA ALA A 84 -1.51 -5.55 19.98
C ALA A 84 -2.96 -5.13 20.23
N ALA A 85 -3.29 -3.85 20.08
CA ALA A 85 -4.66 -3.34 20.24
C ALA A 85 -5.62 -3.85 19.16
N LEU A 86 -5.10 -4.13 17.95
CA LEU A 86 -5.88 -4.63 16.80
C LEU A 86 -5.95 -6.16 16.75
N GLY A 87 -5.17 -6.87 17.57
CA GLY A 87 -5.03 -8.32 17.50
C GLY A 87 -4.37 -8.82 16.21
N LEU A 88 -3.51 -7.99 15.59
CA LEU A 88 -2.79 -8.32 14.38
C LEU A 88 -1.38 -8.84 14.69
N PRO A 89 -0.88 -9.86 13.96
CA PRO A 89 0.50 -10.29 14.10
C PRO A 89 1.45 -9.22 13.61
N LEU A 90 2.56 -9.01 14.31
CA LEU A 90 3.64 -8.12 13.89
C LEU A 90 4.98 -8.67 14.37
N VAL A 91 5.91 -8.82 13.45
CA VAL A 91 7.29 -9.24 13.69
C VAL A 91 8.22 -8.21 13.06
N GLU A 92 9.30 -7.85 13.75
CA GLU A 92 10.35 -7.03 13.15
C GLU A 92 11.11 -7.86 12.10
N PRO A 93 11.23 -7.38 10.85
CA PRO A 93 12.01 -8.07 9.82
C PRO A 93 13.48 -8.19 10.17
N HIS A 94 14.13 -9.28 9.73
CA HIS A 94 15.55 -9.54 10.00
C HIS A 94 16.49 -8.40 9.59
N ARG A 95 16.09 -7.63 8.58
CA ARG A 95 16.78 -6.42 8.14
C ARG A 95 15.81 -5.26 8.24
N PHE A 96 15.85 -4.55 9.35
CA PHE A 96 15.04 -3.36 9.55
C PHE A 96 15.95 -2.20 9.97
N PRO A 97 15.86 -1.01 9.37
CA PRO A 97 14.96 -0.65 8.26
C PRO A 97 15.31 -1.34 6.93
N MET A 98 14.29 -1.71 6.18
CA MET A 98 14.41 -2.42 4.91
C MET A 98 14.70 -1.48 3.73
N ASN A 99 15.36 -1.99 2.69
CA ASN A 99 15.43 -1.31 1.40
C ASN A 99 14.26 -1.75 0.51
N SER A 100 13.19 -0.99 0.52
CA SER A 100 11.95 -1.33 -0.18
C SER A 100 11.94 -0.94 -1.66
N ARG A 101 12.99 -0.30 -2.20
CA ARG A 101 12.93 0.30 -3.55
C ARG A 101 12.64 -0.72 -4.66
N LYS A 102 13.27 -1.90 -4.62
CA LYS A 102 12.98 -2.98 -5.57
C LYS A 102 11.54 -3.47 -5.44
N ALA A 103 11.11 -3.71 -4.22
CA ALA A 103 9.74 -4.12 -3.92
C ALA A 103 8.71 -3.06 -4.35
N ALA A 104 9.00 -1.78 -4.15
CA ALA A 104 8.13 -0.68 -4.58
C ALA A 104 7.96 -0.61 -6.10
N ARG A 105 9.03 -0.87 -6.88
CA ARG A 105 8.95 -0.97 -8.35
C ARG A 105 8.06 -2.14 -8.79
N ALA A 106 8.21 -3.31 -8.16
CA ALA A 106 7.35 -4.46 -8.42
C ALA A 106 5.90 -4.19 -8.01
N ALA A 107 5.67 -3.48 -6.89
CA ALA A 107 4.33 -3.08 -6.48
C ALA A 107 3.69 -2.06 -7.43
N ALA A 108 4.47 -1.15 -8.01
CA ALA A 108 3.98 -0.25 -9.04
C ALA A 108 3.59 -1.01 -10.33
N PHE A 109 4.38 -2.02 -10.72
CA PHE A 109 4.00 -2.93 -11.81
C PHE A 109 2.71 -3.70 -11.49
N ALA A 110 2.58 -4.22 -10.28
CA ALA A 110 1.37 -4.92 -9.84
C ALA A 110 0.13 -4.01 -9.84
N ALA A 111 0.29 -2.74 -9.46
CA ALA A 111 -0.79 -1.75 -9.52
C ALA A 111 -1.21 -1.45 -10.96
N ASP A 112 -0.25 -1.36 -11.91
CA ASP A 112 -0.55 -1.22 -13.34
C ASP A 112 -1.33 -2.42 -13.91
N ALA A 113 -1.20 -3.61 -13.27
CA ALA A 113 -1.86 -4.85 -13.64
C ALA A 113 -3.12 -5.17 -12.82
N ASP A 114 -3.70 -4.19 -12.13
CA ASP A 114 -4.87 -4.33 -11.25
C ASP A 114 -4.68 -5.36 -10.09
N ALA A 115 -3.43 -5.69 -9.74
CA ALA A 115 -3.06 -6.64 -8.69
C ALA A 115 -2.36 -5.97 -7.48
N GLY A 116 -2.39 -4.64 -7.41
CA GLY A 116 -1.66 -3.86 -6.40
C GLY A 116 -2.02 -4.20 -4.96
N ALA A 117 -3.30 -4.43 -4.67
CA ALA A 117 -3.78 -4.81 -3.34
C ALA A 117 -3.23 -6.18 -2.91
N ALA A 118 -3.42 -7.21 -3.74
CA ALA A 118 -2.99 -8.57 -3.45
C ALA A 118 -1.45 -8.65 -3.30
N PHE A 119 -0.72 -8.03 -4.23
CA PHE A 119 0.74 -8.02 -4.22
C PHE A 119 1.30 -7.24 -3.03
N GLY A 120 0.80 -6.02 -2.79
CA GLY A 120 1.24 -5.16 -1.70
C GLY A 120 1.01 -5.80 -0.34
N LEU A 121 -0.19 -6.36 -0.12
CA LEU A 121 -0.53 -7.04 1.13
C LEU A 121 0.31 -8.30 1.34
N ALA A 122 0.54 -9.10 0.27
CA ALA A 122 1.41 -10.29 0.35
C ALA A 122 2.84 -9.92 0.75
N LEU A 123 3.44 -8.91 0.12
CA LEU A 123 4.78 -8.42 0.50
C LEU A 123 4.85 -7.95 1.95
N MET A 124 3.87 -7.16 2.38
CA MET A 124 3.85 -6.65 3.77
C MET A 124 3.66 -7.78 4.79
N ARG A 125 2.85 -8.80 4.48
CA ARG A 125 2.73 -10.00 5.33
C ARG A 125 4.02 -10.80 5.39
N LEU A 126 4.70 -11.00 4.25
CA LEU A 126 6.01 -11.66 4.23
C LEU A 126 7.04 -10.89 5.08
N ALA A 127 7.01 -9.56 5.04
CA ALA A 127 7.87 -8.74 5.89
C ALA A 127 7.48 -8.81 7.37
N PHE A 128 6.26 -8.39 7.69
CA PHE A 128 5.84 -8.06 9.06
C PHE A 128 5.15 -9.22 9.82
N CYS A 129 4.84 -10.34 9.14
CA CYS A 129 4.45 -11.59 9.81
C CYS A 129 5.53 -12.65 9.69
N GLY A 130 6.25 -12.69 8.56
CA GLY A 130 7.28 -13.69 8.28
C GLY A 130 8.70 -13.25 8.60
N GLY A 131 8.95 -11.97 8.79
CA GLY A 131 10.30 -11.44 9.06
C GLY A 131 11.22 -11.40 7.84
N PHE A 132 10.71 -11.60 6.62
CA PHE A 132 11.51 -11.72 5.41
C PHE A 132 11.94 -10.34 4.85
N ASP A 133 13.07 -10.35 4.13
CA ASP A 133 13.57 -9.18 3.39
C ASP A 133 12.83 -9.03 2.06
N ILE A 134 11.95 -8.03 1.96
CA ILE A 134 11.16 -7.73 0.76
C ILE A 134 12.01 -7.29 -0.44
N GLY A 135 13.28 -6.95 -0.24
CA GLY A 135 14.20 -6.63 -1.34
C GLY A 135 14.78 -7.85 -2.05
N SER A 136 14.54 -9.05 -1.52
CA SER A 136 15.04 -10.30 -2.07
C SER A 136 14.16 -10.82 -3.21
N VAL A 137 14.78 -11.41 -4.23
CA VAL A 137 14.07 -11.96 -5.40
C VAL A 137 13.04 -13.03 -5.00
N PRO A 138 13.37 -14.04 -4.17
CA PRO A 138 12.40 -15.07 -3.80
C PRO A 138 11.14 -14.53 -3.12
N VAL A 139 11.26 -13.46 -2.33
CA VAL A 139 10.11 -12.83 -1.65
C VAL A 139 9.22 -12.08 -2.63
N ILE A 140 9.81 -11.42 -3.65
CA ILE A 140 9.08 -10.77 -4.72
C ILE A 140 8.35 -11.81 -5.59
N GLU A 141 9.00 -12.94 -5.89
CA GLU A 141 8.41 -14.05 -6.65
C GLU A 141 7.21 -14.67 -5.92
N GLU A 142 7.34 -14.90 -4.62
CA GLU A 142 6.26 -15.43 -3.78
C GLU A 142 5.06 -14.48 -3.75
N ALA A 143 5.30 -13.19 -3.53
CA ALA A 143 4.24 -12.20 -3.56
C ALA A 143 3.55 -12.10 -4.93
N ALA A 144 4.31 -12.22 -6.02
CA ALA A 144 3.77 -12.24 -7.37
C ALA A 144 2.87 -13.46 -7.60
N ALA A 145 3.32 -14.64 -7.15
CA ALA A 145 2.52 -15.87 -7.24
C ALA A 145 1.19 -15.75 -6.47
N VAL A 146 1.22 -15.21 -5.24
CA VAL A 146 0.02 -14.95 -4.43
C VAL A 146 -0.93 -13.98 -5.14
N ALA A 147 -0.40 -12.97 -5.83
CA ALA A 147 -1.18 -11.97 -6.56
C ALA A 147 -1.64 -12.45 -7.95
N GLY A 148 -1.30 -13.67 -8.37
CA GLY A 148 -1.62 -14.20 -9.70
C GLY A 148 -0.85 -13.54 -10.84
N LEU A 149 0.29 -12.90 -10.53
CA LEU A 149 1.18 -12.27 -11.49
C LEU A 149 2.28 -13.23 -11.97
N ASN A 150 2.81 -12.97 -13.16
CA ASN A 150 4.00 -13.66 -13.62
C ASN A 150 5.21 -13.21 -12.78
N SER A 151 5.86 -14.16 -12.08
CA SER A 151 6.98 -13.89 -11.19
C SER A 151 8.19 -13.29 -11.93
N TYR A 152 8.47 -13.73 -13.15
CA TYR A 152 9.56 -13.19 -13.97
C TYR A 152 9.33 -11.70 -14.31
N ASP A 153 8.10 -11.33 -14.68
CA ASP A 153 7.74 -9.94 -14.99
C ASP A 153 7.84 -9.05 -13.76
N ALA A 154 7.39 -9.54 -12.59
CA ALA A 154 7.49 -8.83 -11.32
C ALA A 154 8.97 -8.58 -10.90
N VAL A 155 9.83 -9.59 -11.06
CA VAL A 155 11.28 -9.48 -10.78
C VAL A 155 11.96 -8.54 -11.77
N THR A 156 11.57 -8.60 -13.04
CA THR A 156 12.06 -7.68 -14.08
C THR A 156 11.68 -6.24 -13.73
N ALA A 157 10.43 -6.00 -13.37
CA ALA A 157 9.94 -4.70 -12.92
C ALA A 157 10.66 -4.19 -11.65
N ALA A 158 10.97 -5.08 -10.69
CA ALA A 158 11.78 -4.75 -9.51
C ALA A 158 13.17 -4.23 -9.85
N SER A 159 13.72 -4.69 -10.97
CA SER A 159 15.06 -4.31 -11.47
C SER A 159 15.04 -3.04 -12.33
N ASP A 160 13.86 -2.63 -12.83
CA ASP A 160 13.69 -1.49 -13.72
C ASP A 160 13.75 -0.16 -12.95
N SER A 161 14.92 0.51 -13.01
CA SER A 161 15.14 1.80 -12.35
C SER A 161 14.34 2.97 -12.97
N HIS A 162 13.80 2.85 -14.17
CA HIS A 162 12.97 3.90 -14.78
C HIS A 162 11.67 4.13 -13.98
N ARG A 163 11.17 3.10 -13.28
CA ARG A 163 10.02 3.21 -12.38
C ARG A 163 10.26 4.11 -11.17
N ASP A 164 11.51 4.40 -10.82
CA ASP A 164 11.85 5.30 -9.71
C ASP A 164 11.32 6.72 -9.93
N LEU A 165 11.27 7.20 -11.16
CA LEU A 165 10.79 8.55 -11.46
C LEU A 165 9.32 8.74 -11.03
N ALA A 166 8.47 7.78 -11.35
CA ALA A 166 7.05 7.81 -10.96
C ALA A 166 6.87 7.66 -9.45
N LEU A 167 7.60 6.72 -8.81
CA LEU A 167 7.58 6.52 -7.36
C LEU A 167 8.04 7.78 -6.59
N ASP A 168 9.14 8.38 -7.01
CA ASP A 168 9.65 9.61 -6.41
C ASP A 168 8.69 10.80 -6.65
N ALA A 169 8.05 10.88 -7.82
CA ALA A 169 7.06 11.92 -8.12
C ALA A 169 5.81 11.77 -7.25
N THR A 170 5.28 10.56 -7.13
CA THR A 170 4.13 10.26 -6.27
C THR A 170 4.43 10.60 -4.80
N SER A 171 5.59 10.17 -4.30
CA SER A 171 6.00 10.43 -2.91
C SER A 171 6.19 11.93 -2.63
N ARG A 172 6.77 12.69 -3.56
CA ARG A 172 6.84 14.16 -3.46
C ARG A 172 5.46 14.81 -3.52
N GLY A 173 4.58 14.29 -4.39
CA GLY A 173 3.21 14.78 -4.51
C GLY A 173 2.39 14.65 -3.22
N LEU A 174 2.64 13.64 -2.39
CA LEU A 174 2.04 13.53 -1.06
C LEU A 174 2.49 14.67 -0.14
N ALA A 175 3.78 14.96 -0.10
CA ALA A 175 4.33 16.02 0.74
C ALA A 175 3.75 17.41 0.40
N THR A 176 3.53 17.71 -0.90
CA THR A 176 2.90 18.97 -1.33
C THR A 176 1.43 19.09 -0.93
N ARG A 177 0.78 17.97 -0.61
CA ARG A 177 -0.60 17.91 -0.11
C ARG A 177 -0.71 17.88 1.41
N GLY A 178 0.41 18.07 2.11
CA GLY A 178 0.47 18.08 3.58
C GLY A 178 0.50 16.68 4.21
N VAL A 179 0.56 15.61 3.41
CA VAL A 179 0.73 14.24 3.89
C VAL A 179 2.17 14.07 4.38
N ARG A 180 2.34 13.86 5.66
CA ARG A 180 3.67 13.79 6.30
C ARG A 180 4.32 12.43 6.17
N THR A 181 3.52 11.37 6.32
CA THR A 181 4.03 9.99 6.24
C THR A 181 2.93 9.04 5.82
N PRO A 182 3.24 7.97 5.03
CA PRO A 182 2.31 6.84 4.87
C PRO A 182 2.08 6.14 6.24
N PRO A 183 0.97 5.36 6.36
CA PRO A 183 -0.08 5.21 5.37
C PRO A 183 -0.87 6.49 5.15
N ALA A 184 -1.43 6.68 3.95
CA ALA A 184 -2.34 7.78 3.70
C ALA A 184 -3.52 7.31 2.81
N ILE A 185 -4.67 7.96 2.98
CA ILE A 185 -5.87 7.68 2.20
C ILE A 185 -6.36 9.01 1.62
N SER A 186 -6.71 9.03 0.33
CA SER A 186 -7.44 10.13 -0.25
C SER A 186 -8.85 9.70 -0.64
N ILE A 187 -9.82 10.56 -0.38
CA ILE A 187 -11.22 10.42 -0.83
C ILE A 187 -11.59 11.76 -1.46
N GLY A 188 -11.66 11.79 -2.78
CA GLY A 188 -11.78 13.03 -3.52
C GLY A 188 -10.60 13.97 -3.20
N VAL A 189 -10.90 15.14 -2.64
CA VAL A 189 -9.89 16.16 -2.25
C VAL A 189 -9.41 16.03 -0.79
N HIS A 190 -10.02 15.15 -0.01
CA HIS A 190 -9.71 14.95 1.39
C HIS A 190 -8.59 13.94 1.61
N TRP A 191 -7.72 14.22 2.58
CA TRP A 191 -6.53 13.41 2.88
C TRP A 191 -6.47 13.05 4.35
N PHE A 192 -6.16 11.80 4.62
CA PHE A 192 -6.01 11.21 5.95
C PHE A 192 -4.67 10.49 6.01
N ASP A 193 -3.79 10.83 6.97
CA ASP A 193 -2.45 10.24 7.05
C ASP A 193 -2.12 9.70 8.43
N GLY A 194 -1.07 8.88 8.49
CA GLY A 194 -0.56 8.26 9.71
C GLY A 194 -1.39 7.06 10.18
N SER A 195 -1.18 6.65 11.42
CA SER A 195 -1.77 5.44 11.99
C SER A 195 -3.30 5.45 12.05
N ASN A 196 -3.89 6.63 12.15
CA ASN A 196 -5.35 6.82 12.20
C ASN A 196 -6.01 6.99 10.82
N ALA A 197 -5.25 6.91 9.72
CA ALA A 197 -5.76 7.19 8.37
C ALA A 197 -7.03 6.39 8.04
N VAL A 198 -7.05 5.08 8.34
CA VAL A 198 -8.20 4.20 8.06
C VAL A 198 -9.43 4.62 8.87
N ILE A 199 -9.27 4.89 10.17
CA ILE A 199 -10.38 5.28 11.05
C ILE A 199 -10.93 6.64 10.66
N ALA A 200 -10.06 7.60 10.35
CA ALA A 200 -10.47 8.94 9.94
C ALA A 200 -11.18 8.94 8.57
N ALA A 201 -10.68 8.18 7.61
CA ALA A 201 -11.31 8.00 6.31
C ALA A 201 -12.68 7.30 6.42
N LEU A 202 -12.78 6.26 7.27
CA LEU A 202 -14.04 5.57 7.55
C LEU A 202 -15.08 6.51 8.17
N ALA A 203 -14.69 7.27 9.18
CA ALA A 203 -15.57 8.25 9.82
C ALA A 203 -16.05 9.33 8.84
N PHE A 204 -15.14 9.80 7.98
CA PHE A 204 -15.48 10.75 6.91
C PHE A 204 -16.47 10.14 5.91
N SER A 205 -16.21 8.91 5.42
CA SER A 205 -17.10 8.22 4.47
C SER A 205 -18.50 8.01 5.03
N ALA A 206 -18.59 7.58 6.30
CA ALA A 206 -19.86 7.39 6.98
C ALA A 206 -20.63 8.70 7.14
N ALA A 207 -19.95 9.81 7.49
CA ALA A 207 -20.58 11.13 7.65
C ALA A 207 -21.12 11.73 6.34
N HIS A 208 -20.56 11.31 5.18
CA HIS A 208 -20.91 11.83 3.87
C HIS A 208 -21.71 10.86 2.99
N GLY A 209 -22.11 9.68 3.54
CA GLY A 209 -22.89 8.69 2.82
C GLY A 209 -22.16 8.07 1.61
N LEU A 210 -20.83 8.00 1.67
CA LEU A 210 -19.98 7.47 0.60
C LEU A 210 -19.77 5.94 0.70
N MET A 211 -20.37 5.30 1.69
CA MET A 211 -20.35 3.85 1.86
C MET A 211 -21.64 3.26 1.31
N ASP A 212 -21.52 2.25 0.45
CA ASP A 212 -22.63 1.37 0.14
C ASP A 212 -23.13 0.73 1.43
N GLU A 213 -24.45 0.72 1.67
CA GLU A 213 -25.01 -0.01 2.81
C GLU A 213 -24.52 -1.47 2.78
N PRO A 214 -24.04 -2.02 3.91
CA PRO A 214 -23.67 -3.43 3.95
C PRO A 214 -24.89 -4.25 3.56
N VAL A 215 -24.77 -5.00 2.46
CA VAL A 215 -25.79 -6.00 2.07
C VAL A 215 -25.83 -7.01 3.20
N LEU A 216 -26.80 -6.86 4.11
CA LEU A 216 -27.09 -7.85 5.12
C LEU A 216 -27.52 -9.13 4.39
N PRO A 217 -26.91 -10.29 4.68
CA PRO A 217 -27.38 -11.54 4.12
C PRO A 217 -28.85 -11.73 4.54
N ALA A 218 -29.72 -11.99 3.56
CA ALA A 218 -31.11 -12.31 3.82
C ALA A 218 -31.18 -13.53 4.74
N SER A 219 -31.96 -13.41 5.81
CA SER A 219 -32.19 -14.41 6.85
C SER A 219 -32.88 -15.65 6.32
#